data_8cebf868c86bb2f4877364365b3087dd
#
_entry.id   8cebf868c86bb2f4877364365b3087dd
#
_cell.length_a   1.000
_cell.length_b   1.000
_cell.length_c   1.000
_cell.angle_alpha   90.00
_cell.angle_beta   90.00
_cell.angle_gamma   90.00
#
_symmetry.space_group_name_H-M   'P 1'
#
loop_
_entity.id
_entity.type
_entity.pdbx_description
1 polymer ?
#
loop_
_entity_poly.entity_id
_entity_poly.type
_entity_poly.pdbx_seq_one_letter_code
_entity_poly.pdbx_strand_id
1 'polypeptide(L)'
;VIPIIDIFAGPGGLGEGFCSVLAGRGAPAFEIHLSIEMDEFAHETLRLRSFYRLFDRDQVPANYYDHLRGRITLKELYCRHPEQARLARRKAWRATLGKTSLARVRTCITAALQGQEHGDHWVLIGGPPCQSYSLAESFKNVDNAEYDTENYIRRQAWRS
;
A
#
# COMPACT_ATOMS: atom_id res chain seq x y z
N VAL A 1 -18.50 3.15 -2.99
CA VAL A 1 -17.13 3.42 -2.50
C VAL A 1 -16.18 3.30 -3.68
N ILE A 2 -15.30 4.29 -3.89
CA ILE A 2 -14.35 4.27 -5.02
C ILE A 2 -13.11 3.45 -4.62
N PRO A 3 -12.75 2.41 -5.39
CA PRO A 3 -11.56 1.60 -5.13
C PRO A 3 -10.27 2.40 -5.34
N ILE A 4 -9.29 2.20 -4.47
CA ILE A 4 -7.95 2.78 -4.57
C ILE A 4 -6.90 1.69 -4.75
N ILE A 5 -6.00 1.92 -5.68
CA ILE A 5 -4.70 1.23 -5.79
C ILE A 5 -3.63 2.22 -5.33
N ASP A 6 -2.88 1.87 -4.29
CA ASP A 6 -1.84 2.70 -3.68
C ASP A 6 -0.46 2.12 -3.99
N ILE A 7 0.34 2.83 -4.79
CA ILE A 7 1.70 2.40 -5.16
C ILE A 7 2.74 3.26 -4.47
N PHE A 8 3.88 2.67 -4.10
CA PHE A 8 4.87 3.32 -3.22
C PHE A 8 4.22 3.79 -1.91
N ALA A 9 3.40 2.91 -1.34
CA ALA A 9 2.46 3.26 -0.28
C ALA A 9 3.15 3.67 1.03
N GLY A 10 4.43 3.33 1.21
CA GLY A 10 5.11 3.50 2.48
C GLY A 10 4.35 2.80 3.61
N PRO A 11 4.29 3.39 4.81
CA PRO A 11 3.47 2.84 5.90
C PRO A 11 1.96 3.10 5.72
N GLY A 12 1.50 3.63 4.56
CA GLY A 12 0.09 3.79 4.21
C GLY A 12 -0.53 5.14 4.63
N GLY A 13 0.27 6.19 4.86
CA GLY A 13 -0.24 7.49 5.31
C GLY A 13 -1.18 8.17 4.30
N LEU A 14 -0.82 8.14 3.01
CA LEU A 14 -1.65 8.71 1.95
C LEU A 14 -2.99 7.97 1.84
N GLY A 15 -2.95 6.65 1.83
CA GLY A 15 -4.15 5.80 1.81
C GLY A 15 -5.07 6.05 3.00
N GLU A 16 -4.52 6.26 4.21
CA GLU A 16 -5.33 6.63 5.40
C GLU A 16 -6.06 7.96 5.19
N GLY A 17 -5.39 8.96 4.59
CA GLY A 17 -6.00 10.25 4.27
C GLY A 17 -7.23 10.07 3.38
N PHE A 18 -7.12 9.29 2.30
CA PHE A 18 -8.25 8.99 1.41
C PHE A 18 -9.36 8.21 2.11
N CYS A 19 -9.03 7.18 2.89
CA CYS A 19 -10.02 6.39 3.63
C CYS A 19 -10.76 7.20 4.73
N SER A 20 -10.24 8.35 5.14
CA SER A 20 -10.90 9.25 6.09
C SER A 20 -11.98 10.12 5.45
N VAL A 21 -12.01 10.21 4.12
CA VAL A 21 -13.01 11.01 3.39
C VAL A 21 -14.36 10.30 3.42
N LEU A 22 -15.37 11.01 3.87
CA LEU A 22 -16.74 10.50 3.92
C LEU A 22 -17.56 11.08 2.77
N ALA A 23 -18.34 10.21 2.14
CA ALA A 23 -19.40 10.60 1.20
C ALA A 23 -20.68 10.98 1.95
N GLY A 24 -21.71 11.31 1.21
CA GLY A 24 -23.04 11.61 1.80
C GLY A 24 -23.51 10.50 2.75
N ARG A 25 -24.14 10.88 3.86
CA ARG A 25 -24.62 10.02 4.96
C ARG A 25 -23.50 9.35 5.78
N GLY A 26 -22.26 9.86 5.72
CA GLY A 26 -21.14 9.38 6.55
C GLY A 26 -20.54 8.03 6.11
N ALA A 27 -20.88 7.53 4.92
CA ALA A 27 -20.25 6.35 4.35
C ALA A 27 -18.83 6.67 3.84
N PRO A 28 -17.88 5.73 3.84
CA PRO A 28 -16.57 5.92 3.23
C PRO A 28 -16.69 6.27 1.73
N ALA A 29 -16.00 7.33 1.29
CA ALA A 29 -15.93 7.69 -0.14
C ALA A 29 -14.97 6.78 -0.91
N PHE A 30 -13.89 6.33 -0.25
CA PHE A 30 -12.81 5.55 -0.84
C PHE A 30 -12.47 4.31 -0.01
N GLU A 31 -11.99 3.27 -0.68
CA GLU A 31 -11.48 2.05 -0.04
C GLU A 31 -10.18 1.58 -0.71
N ILE A 32 -9.17 1.25 0.10
CA ILE A 32 -7.93 0.65 -0.40
C ILE A 32 -8.19 -0.81 -0.76
N HIS A 33 -7.99 -1.14 -2.02
CA HIS A 33 -8.09 -2.49 -2.55
C HIS A 33 -6.74 -3.18 -2.63
N LEU A 34 -5.68 -2.44 -2.99
CA LEU A 34 -4.31 -2.93 -3.02
C LEU A 34 -3.35 -1.80 -2.69
N SER A 35 -2.40 -2.05 -1.81
CA SER A 35 -1.24 -1.20 -1.59
C SER A 35 0.03 -1.97 -1.92
N ILE A 36 0.99 -1.32 -2.59
CA ILE A 36 2.28 -1.91 -2.99
C ILE A 36 3.41 -1.13 -2.32
N GLU A 37 4.25 -1.84 -1.56
CA GLU A 37 5.40 -1.28 -0.87
C GLU A 37 6.59 -2.26 -0.92
N MET A 38 7.80 -1.74 -1.11
CA MET A 38 9.01 -2.57 -1.18
C MET A 38 9.74 -2.69 0.15
N ASP A 39 9.74 -1.64 0.95
CA ASP A 39 10.41 -1.62 2.25
C ASP A 39 9.72 -2.56 3.24
N GLU A 40 10.50 -3.34 3.95
CA GLU A 40 10.00 -4.37 4.86
C GLU A 40 9.24 -3.79 6.04
N PHE A 41 9.80 -2.78 6.68
CA PHE A 41 9.24 -2.18 7.90
C PHE A 41 8.01 -1.34 7.58
N ALA A 42 8.07 -0.57 6.49
CA ALA A 42 6.91 0.18 6.00
C ALA A 42 5.77 -0.78 5.61
N HIS A 43 6.09 -1.88 4.93
CA HIS A 43 5.11 -2.90 4.55
C HIS A 43 4.48 -3.61 5.76
N GLU A 44 5.23 -3.89 6.84
CA GLU A 44 4.64 -4.45 8.06
C GLU A 44 3.61 -3.51 8.68
N THR A 45 3.94 -2.22 8.77
CA THR A 45 3.00 -1.17 9.23
C THR A 45 1.78 -1.07 8.32
N LEU A 46 1.99 -1.06 7.00
CA LEU A 46 0.94 -1.04 5.99
C LEU A 46 -0.02 -2.24 6.13
N ARG A 47 0.53 -3.43 6.35
CA ARG A 47 -0.25 -4.65 6.57
C ARG A 47 -1.06 -4.60 7.87
N LEU A 48 -0.48 -4.06 8.95
CA LEU A 48 -1.18 -3.89 10.23
C LEU A 48 -2.34 -2.89 10.09
N ARG A 49 -2.15 -1.79 9.35
CA ARG A 49 -3.23 -0.85 9.01
C ARG A 49 -4.32 -1.48 8.16
N SER A 50 -3.92 -2.29 7.16
CA SER A 50 -4.87 -3.05 6.35
C SER A 50 -5.68 -4.04 7.19
N PHE A 51 -5.06 -4.68 8.19
CA PHE A 51 -5.72 -5.54 9.16
C PHE A 51 -6.74 -4.76 10.01
N TYR A 52 -6.36 -3.60 10.53
CA TYR A 52 -7.25 -2.73 11.32
C TYR A 52 -8.52 -2.35 10.54
N ARG A 53 -8.38 -1.97 9.27
CA ARG A 53 -9.50 -1.56 8.41
C ARG A 53 -10.50 -2.67 8.04
N LEU A 54 -10.21 -3.92 8.37
CA LEU A 54 -11.14 -5.04 8.19
C LEU A 54 -12.16 -5.19 9.32
N PHE A 55 -12.08 -4.33 10.32
CA PHE A 55 -13.04 -4.29 11.42
C PHE A 55 -13.81 -2.96 11.40
N ASP A 56 -15.06 -3.00 11.81
CA ASP A 56 -15.78 -1.78 12.12
C ASP A 56 -15.09 -1.05 13.26
N ARG A 57 -15.13 0.27 13.25
CA ARG A 57 -14.39 1.11 14.23
C ARG A 57 -14.66 0.73 15.68
N ASP A 58 -15.90 0.35 15.99
CA ASP A 58 -16.35 -0.03 17.33
C ASP A 58 -16.14 -1.53 17.64
N GLN A 59 -15.66 -2.32 16.65
CA GLN A 59 -15.49 -3.76 16.76
C GLN A 59 -14.04 -4.21 16.60
N VAL A 60 -13.09 -3.27 16.67
CA VAL A 60 -11.66 -3.60 16.64
C VAL A 60 -11.32 -4.44 17.88
N PRO A 61 -10.74 -5.65 17.71
CA PRO A 61 -10.50 -6.55 18.82
C PRO A 61 -9.48 -5.98 19.81
N ALA A 62 -9.68 -6.23 21.11
CA ALA A 62 -8.78 -5.78 22.18
C ALA A 62 -7.33 -6.22 21.95
N ASN A 63 -7.14 -7.40 21.34
CA ASN A 63 -5.83 -7.95 20.97
C ASN A 63 -5.03 -7.04 20.03
N TYR A 64 -5.70 -6.26 19.18
CA TYR A 64 -5.03 -5.26 18.34
C TYR A 64 -4.33 -4.20 19.22
N TYR A 65 -5.04 -3.68 20.22
CA TYR A 65 -4.49 -2.70 21.15
C TYR A 65 -3.46 -3.31 22.10
N ASP A 66 -3.58 -4.59 22.46
CA ASP A 66 -2.57 -5.30 23.22
C ASP A 66 -1.27 -5.45 22.43
N HIS A 67 -1.37 -5.71 21.13
CA HIS A 67 -0.21 -5.68 20.26
C HIS A 67 0.46 -4.29 20.20
N LEU A 68 -0.32 -3.22 20.01
CA LEU A 68 0.23 -1.85 20.00
C LEU A 68 0.91 -1.46 21.32
N ARG A 69 0.49 -2.05 22.44
CA ARG A 69 1.09 -1.86 23.77
C ARG A 69 2.26 -2.81 24.05
N GLY A 70 2.64 -3.64 23.09
CA GLY A 70 3.71 -4.62 23.23
C GLY A 70 3.38 -5.81 24.14
N ARG A 71 2.10 -6.05 24.48
CA ARG A 71 1.67 -7.16 25.34
C ARG A 71 1.62 -8.49 24.60
N ILE A 72 1.37 -8.47 23.31
CA ILE A 72 1.40 -9.63 22.42
C ILE A 72 2.18 -9.31 21.16
N THR A 73 2.73 -10.33 20.52
CA THR A 73 3.45 -10.21 19.26
C THR A 73 2.48 -10.05 18.09
N LEU A 74 2.97 -9.51 16.96
CA LEU A 74 2.20 -9.44 15.70
C LEU A 74 1.77 -10.83 15.23
N LYS A 75 2.62 -11.83 15.42
CA LYS A 75 2.31 -13.23 15.10
C LYS A 75 1.12 -13.75 15.90
N GLU A 76 1.10 -13.49 17.20
CA GLU A 76 -0.03 -13.88 18.07
C GLU A 76 -1.32 -13.18 17.67
N LEU A 77 -1.27 -11.88 17.36
CA LEU A 77 -2.43 -11.13 16.84
C LEU A 77 -2.99 -11.80 15.60
N TYR A 78 -2.16 -12.09 14.61
CA TYR A 78 -2.60 -12.70 13.35
C TYR A 78 -3.07 -14.17 13.52
N CYS A 79 -2.49 -14.92 14.44
CA CYS A 79 -2.97 -16.27 14.78
C CYS A 79 -4.37 -16.26 15.39
N ARG A 80 -4.72 -15.23 16.14
CA ARG A 80 -6.05 -15.08 16.76
C ARG A 80 -7.12 -14.62 15.76
N HIS A 81 -6.71 -14.00 14.65
CA HIS A 81 -7.60 -13.47 13.61
C HIS A 81 -7.11 -13.87 12.20
N PRO A 82 -7.10 -15.18 11.87
CA PRO A 82 -6.43 -15.70 10.67
C PRO A 82 -7.07 -15.21 9.38
N GLU A 83 -8.39 -15.04 9.33
CA GLU A 83 -9.09 -14.54 8.14
C GLU A 83 -8.70 -13.09 7.84
N GLN A 84 -8.76 -12.21 8.83
CA GLN A 84 -8.39 -10.81 8.67
C GLN A 84 -6.90 -10.68 8.35
N ALA A 85 -6.04 -11.50 8.96
CA ALA A 85 -4.62 -11.54 8.64
C ALA A 85 -4.37 -11.96 7.18
N ARG A 86 -5.14 -12.93 6.66
CA ARG A 86 -5.09 -13.36 5.26
C ARG A 86 -5.55 -12.25 4.31
N LEU A 87 -6.65 -11.58 4.61
CA LEU A 87 -7.18 -10.48 3.82
C LEU A 87 -6.23 -9.27 3.83
N ALA A 88 -5.69 -8.90 4.99
CA ALA A 88 -4.70 -7.84 5.11
C ALA A 88 -3.45 -8.11 4.27
N ARG A 89 -2.97 -9.37 4.26
CA ARG A 89 -1.84 -9.79 3.42
C ARG A 89 -2.14 -9.66 1.92
N ARG A 90 -3.39 -9.86 1.51
CA ARG A 90 -3.80 -9.67 0.10
C ARG A 90 -3.88 -8.20 -0.28
N LYS A 91 -4.34 -7.34 0.63
CA LYS A 91 -4.46 -5.90 0.42
C LYS A 91 -3.11 -5.16 0.50
N ALA A 92 -2.14 -5.67 1.27
CA ALA A 92 -0.80 -5.12 1.37
C ALA A 92 0.21 -6.07 0.71
N TRP A 93 0.66 -5.71 -0.48
CA TRP A 93 1.59 -6.52 -1.26
C TRP A 93 3.02 -5.96 -1.19
N ARG A 94 3.97 -6.80 -0.72
CA ARG A 94 5.39 -6.44 -0.75
C ARG A 94 5.98 -6.74 -2.13
N ALA A 95 6.29 -5.67 -2.87
CA ALA A 95 6.90 -5.79 -4.18
C ALA A 95 7.70 -4.54 -4.55
N THR A 96 8.76 -4.73 -5.33
CA THR A 96 9.57 -3.65 -5.88
C THR A 96 9.09 -3.35 -7.29
N LEU A 97 8.40 -2.21 -7.46
CA LEU A 97 8.00 -1.73 -8.78
C LEU A 97 9.25 -1.44 -9.61
N GLY A 98 9.22 -1.83 -10.89
CA GLY A 98 10.39 -1.76 -11.77
C GLY A 98 11.25 -3.04 -11.77
N LYS A 99 11.35 -3.79 -10.65
CA LYS A 99 11.96 -5.14 -10.61
C LYS A 99 10.92 -6.25 -10.79
N THR A 100 9.73 -6.07 -10.25
CA THR A 100 8.60 -6.99 -10.46
C THR A 100 8.07 -6.82 -11.88
N SER A 101 7.81 -7.94 -12.58
CA SER A 101 7.33 -7.89 -13.96
C SER A 101 5.99 -7.14 -14.05
N LEU A 102 5.83 -6.34 -15.10
CA LEU A 102 4.62 -5.56 -15.34
C LEU A 102 3.37 -6.45 -15.45
N ALA A 103 3.51 -7.62 -16.07
CA ALA A 103 2.43 -8.61 -16.18
C ALA A 103 1.91 -9.01 -14.78
N ARG A 104 2.81 -9.29 -13.83
CA ARG A 104 2.43 -9.64 -12.45
C ARG A 104 1.76 -8.48 -11.74
N VAL A 105 2.27 -7.25 -11.91
CA VAL A 105 1.66 -6.05 -11.32
C VAL A 105 0.23 -5.86 -11.86
N ARG A 106 0.05 -5.95 -13.17
CA ARG A 106 -1.29 -5.87 -13.81
C ARG A 106 -2.22 -6.94 -13.28
N THR A 107 -1.79 -8.20 -13.22
CA THR A 107 -2.61 -9.30 -12.67
C THR A 107 -3.05 -9.02 -11.23
N CYS A 108 -2.17 -8.53 -10.37
CA CYS A 108 -2.51 -8.21 -8.97
C CYS A 108 -3.51 -7.05 -8.88
N ILE A 109 -3.33 -5.99 -9.68
CA ILE A 109 -4.26 -4.86 -9.74
C ILE A 109 -5.63 -5.31 -10.26
N THR A 110 -5.66 -6.02 -11.38
CA THR A 110 -6.92 -6.55 -11.94
C THR A 110 -7.64 -7.44 -10.93
N ALA A 111 -6.93 -8.35 -10.27
CA ALA A 111 -7.52 -9.22 -9.25
C ALA A 111 -8.06 -8.44 -8.04
N ALA A 112 -7.40 -7.34 -7.66
CA ALA A 112 -7.85 -6.49 -6.56
C ALA A 112 -9.11 -5.68 -6.93
N LEU A 113 -9.30 -5.36 -8.21
CA LEU A 113 -10.45 -4.60 -8.73
C LEU A 113 -11.61 -5.48 -9.19
N GLN A 114 -11.43 -6.82 -9.28
CA GLN A 114 -12.49 -7.73 -9.69
C GLN A 114 -13.64 -7.77 -8.68
N GLY A 115 -14.87 -7.84 -9.21
CA GLY A 115 -16.10 -7.97 -8.41
C GLY A 115 -16.65 -6.63 -7.88
N GLN A 116 -16.17 -5.50 -8.38
CA GLN A 116 -16.68 -4.18 -8.02
C GLN A 116 -17.87 -3.80 -8.90
N GLU A 117 -18.97 -3.39 -8.27
CA GLU A 117 -20.18 -2.89 -8.96
C GLU A 117 -19.99 -1.48 -9.57
N HIS A 118 -18.82 -0.87 -9.36
CA HIS A 118 -18.57 0.53 -9.71
C HIS A 118 -17.98 0.74 -11.13
N GLY A 119 -18.01 -0.27 -11.99
CA GLY A 119 -17.50 -0.18 -13.36
C GLY A 119 -15.98 0.10 -13.39
N ASP A 120 -15.53 0.85 -14.40
CA ASP A 120 -14.10 1.16 -14.60
C ASP A 120 -13.55 2.31 -13.73
N HIS A 121 -14.31 2.78 -12.72
CA HIS A 121 -13.94 3.93 -11.91
C HIS A 121 -13.13 3.49 -10.68
N TRP A 122 -11.84 3.73 -10.71
CA TRP A 122 -10.92 3.54 -9.59
C TRP A 122 -9.84 4.64 -9.59
N VAL A 123 -9.14 4.80 -8.50
CA VAL A 123 -8.10 5.83 -8.33
C VAL A 123 -6.76 5.16 -8.08
N LEU A 124 -5.75 5.60 -8.84
CA LEU A 124 -4.34 5.29 -8.57
C LEU A 124 -3.74 6.43 -7.75
N ILE A 125 -3.22 6.12 -6.57
CA ILE A 125 -2.44 7.05 -5.76
C ILE A 125 -1.04 6.52 -5.57
N GLY A 126 -0.11 7.38 -5.13
CA GLY A 126 1.24 6.95 -4.81
C GLY A 126 2.19 8.08 -4.47
N GLY A 127 3.19 7.78 -3.65
CA GLY A 127 4.26 8.67 -3.28
C GLY A 127 5.62 8.14 -3.77
N PRO A 128 5.98 8.27 -5.07
CA PRO A 128 7.28 7.82 -5.53
C PRO A 128 8.40 8.54 -4.78
N PRO A 129 9.53 7.88 -4.49
CA PRO A 129 10.62 8.47 -3.72
C PRO A 129 11.20 9.69 -4.45
N CYS A 130 11.16 10.85 -3.78
CA CYS A 130 11.63 12.15 -4.32
C CYS A 130 13.14 12.15 -4.60
N GLN A 131 13.88 11.25 -3.95
CA GLN A 131 15.34 11.16 -4.02
C GLN A 131 15.85 11.05 -5.47
N SER A 132 15.15 10.33 -6.33
CA SER A 132 15.50 10.19 -7.75
C SER A 132 15.27 11.46 -8.57
N TYR A 133 14.60 12.46 -8.02
CA TYR A 133 14.28 13.74 -8.68
C TYR A 133 14.97 14.94 -8.01
N SER A 134 15.69 14.73 -6.90
CA SER A 134 16.37 15.78 -6.15
C SER A 134 17.72 16.07 -6.79
N LEU A 135 17.93 17.34 -7.22
CA LEU A 135 19.23 17.81 -7.70
C LEU A 135 20.37 17.59 -6.70
N ALA A 136 20.07 17.59 -5.39
CA ALA A 136 21.06 17.39 -4.34
C ALA A 136 21.66 15.97 -4.33
N GLU A 137 20.93 14.95 -4.78
CA GLU A 137 21.45 13.58 -4.93
C GLU A 137 22.16 13.36 -6.25
N SER A 138 21.80 14.10 -7.31
CA SER A 138 22.55 14.08 -8.57
C SER A 138 24.01 14.44 -8.37
N PHE A 139 24.33 15.31 -7.39
CA PHE A 139 25.70 15.65 -7.05
C PHE A 139 26.43 14.61 -6.16
N LYS A 140 25.70 13.79 -5.40
CA LYS A 140 26.29 12.72 -4.57
C LYS A 140 26.59 11.44 -5.35
N ASN A 141 25.90 11.23 -6.46
CA ASN A 141 25.98 9.98 -7.25
C ASN A 141 27.01 10.05 -8.39
N VAL A 142 27.78 11.13 -8.52
CA VAL A 142 28.86 11.24 -9.52
C VAL A 142 29.96 10.20 -9.26
N ASP A 143 30.11 9.73 -8.01
CA ASP A 143 31.13 8.74 -7.63
C ASP A 143 30.60 7.30 -7.46
N ASN A 144 29.30 7.05 -7.59
CA ASN A 144 28.70 5.73 -7.46
C ASN A 144 27.95 5.32 -8.74
N ALA A 145 28.66 4.62 -9.63
CA ALA A 145 28.16 4.15 -10.92
C ALA A 145 26.96 3.16 -10.87
N GLU A 146 26.45 2.82 -9.70
CA GLU A 146 25.33 1.85 -9.55
C GLU A 146 23.93 2.48 -9.52
N TYR A 147 23.79 3.81 -9.42
CA TYR A 147 22.50 4.49 -9.44
C TYR A 147 22.32 5.32 -10.71
N ASP A 148 22.07 4.63 -11.83
CA ASP A 148 21.75 5.26 -13.09
C ASP A 148 20.30 5.81 -13.03
N THR A 149 20.21 7.08 -12.66
CA THR A 149 18.94 7.84 -12.55
C THR A 149 18.18 7.86 -13.88
N GLU A 150 18.89 7.86 -15.00
CA GLU A 150 18.30 7.85 -16.36
C GLU A 150 17.60 6.51 -16.64
N ASN A 151 18.20 5.39 -16.24
CA ASN A 151 17.59 4.08 -16.35
C ASN A 151 16.42 3.89 -15.37
N TYR A 152 16.47 4.51 -14.18
CA TYR A 152 15.35 4.51 -13.25
C TYR A 152 14.14 5.27 -13.83
N ILE A 153 14.35 6.47 -14.36
CA ILE A 153 13.31 7.29 -14.97
C ILE A 153 12.75 6.61 -16.26
N ARG A 154 13.62 6.07 -17.12
CA ARG A 154 13.18 5.33 -18.32
C ARG A 154 12.37 4.08 -18.00
N ARG A 155 12.67 3.39 -16.91
CA ARG A 155 11.91 2.21 -16.45
C ARG A 155 10.59 2.56 -15.78
N GLN A 156 10.44 3.78 -15.28
CA GLN A 156 9.23 4.28 -14.64
C GLN A 156 8.31 5.03 -15.65
N ALA A 157 8.87 5.55 -16.76
CA ALA A 157 8.08 6.19 -17.80
C ALA A 157 7.17 5.15 -18.47
N TRP A 158 5.90 5.30 -18.28
CA TRP A 158 4.86 4.57 -18.99
C TRP A 158 5.01 4.86 -20.47
N ARG A 159 5.45 3.88 -21.25
CA ARG A 159 5.29 3.96 -22.69
C ARG A 159 3.80 3.74 -22.98
N SER A 160 3.17 4.85 -23.38
CA SER A 160 1.87 4.89 -24.05
C SER A 160 1.82 3.97 -25.26
#